data_8ed55b6e964a0067304848d6c6258f74
#
_entry.id   8ed55b6e964a0067304848d6c6258f74
#
_cell.length_a   1.000
_cell.length_b   1.000
_cell.length_c   1.000
_cell.angle_alpha   90.00
_cell.angle_beta   90.00
_cell.angle_gamma   90.00
#
_symmetry.space_group_name_H-M   'P 1'
#
loop_
_entity.id
_entity.type
_entity.pdbx_description
1 polymer ?
#
loop_
_entity_poly.entity_id
_entity_poly.type
_entity_poly.pdbx_seq_one_letter_code
_entity_poly.pdbx_strand_id
1 'polypeptide(L)' 'AKTLDAKLAKATKWFGLVFVILTLVLTVLMHKGA' A
#
# COMPACT_ATOMS: atom_id res chain seq x y z
N ALA A 1 -20.51 8.24 13.15
CA ALA A 1 -19.36 9.07 12.94
C ALA A 1 -18.08 8.33 13.28
N LYS A 2 -18.11 7.60 14.38
CA LYS A 2 -16.93 6.85 14.81
C LYS A 2 -16.57 5.76 13.82
N THR A 3 -17.59 5.10 13.31
CA THR A 3 -17.38 4.01 12.35
C THR A 3 -16.79 4.53 11.05
N LEU A 4 -17.21 5.70 10.64
CA LEU A 4 -16.69 6.28 9.41
C LEU A 4 -15.22 6.66 9.55
N ASP A 5 -14.88 7.24 10.67
CA ASP A 5 -13.51 7.65 10.93
C ASP A 5 -12.57 6.43 10.97
N ALA A 6 -13.01 5.40 11.62
CA ALA A 6 -12.21 4.18 11.71
C ALA A 6 -12.02 3.55 10.33
N LYS A 7 -13.06 3.57 9.53
CA LYS A 7 -12.99 3.00 8.19
C LYS A 7 -12.04 3.79 7.31
N LEU A 8 -12.13 5.10 7.40
CA LEU A 8 -11.27 5.97 6.61
C LEU A 8 -9.81 5.78 6.99
N ALA A 9 -9.54 5.74 8.27
CA ALA A 9 -8.18 5.54 8.75
C ALA A 9 -7.62 4.20 8.28
N LYS A 10 -8.45 3.18 8.33
CA LYS A 10 -8.04 1.86 7.89
C LYS A 10 -7.75 1.84 6.41
N ALA A 11 -8.60 2.49 5.65
CA ALA A 11 -8.43 2.53 4.20
C ALA A 11 -7.12 3.21 3.83
N THR A 12 -6.81 4.32 4.49
CA THR A 12 -5.57 5.03 4.23
C THR A 12 -4.37 4.15 4.54
N LYS A 13 -4.44 3.41 5.62
CA LYS A 13 -3.35 2.52 5.99
C LYS A 13 -3.17 1.43 4.95
N TRP A 14 -4.26 0.87 4.50
CA TRP A 14 -4.20 -0.20 3.50
C TRP A 14 -3.64 0.32 2.18
N PHE A 15 -4.05 1.51 1.79
CA PHE A 15 -3.55 2.11 0.56
C PHE A 15 -2.05 2.31 0.62
N GLY A 16 -1.56 2.80 1.75
CA GLY A 16 -0.13 2.99 1.93
C GLY A 16 0.62 1.67 1.86
N LEU A 17 0.07 0.67 2.50
CA LEU A 17 0.69 -0.65 2.50
C LEU A 17 0.79 -1.22 1.09
N VAL A 18 -0.30 -1.15 0.36
CA VAL A 18 -0.33 -1.66 -1.01
C VAL A 18 0.68 -0.91 -1.86
N PHE A 19 0.78 0.37 -1.65
CA PHE A 19 1.73 1.19 -2.41
C PHE A 19 3.17 0.74 -2.16
N VAL A 20 3.48 0.52 -0.91
CA VAL A 20 4.83 0.07 -0.54
C VAL A 20 5.13 -1.28 -1.14
N ILE A 21 4.18 -2.20 -1.07
CA ILE A 21 4.36 -3.54 -1.61
C ILE A 21 4.57 -3.46 -3.12
N LEU A 22 3.79 -2.65 -3.79
CA LEU A 22 3.90 -2.49 -5.23
C LEU A 22 5.27 -1.95 -5.61
N THR A 23 5.75 -0.96 -4.88
CA THR A 23 7.06 -0.39 -5.15
C THR A 23 8.15 -1.43 -4.97
N LEU A 24 8.04 -2.21 -3.92
CA LEU A 24 9.03 -3.25 -3.64
C LEU A 24 9.06 -4.28 -4.76
N VAL A 25 7.88 -4.73 -5.17
CA VAL A 25 7.80 -5.73 -6.24
C VAL A 25 8.40 -5.20 -7.53
N LEU A 26 8.07 -3.96 -7.84
CA LEU A 26 8.60 -3.33 -9.05
C LEU A 26 10.12 -3.24 -9.00
N THR A 27 10.64 -2.83 -7.85
CA THR A 27 12.08 -2.69 -7.70
C THR A 27 12.77 -4.04 -7.88
N VAL A 28 12.24 -5.07 -7.27
CA VAL A 28 12.82 -6.40 -7.38
C VAL A 28 12.77 -6.89 -8.82
N LEU A 29 11.64 -6.66 -9.47
CA LEU A 29 11.48 -7.10 -10.86
C LEU A 29 12.48 -6.40 -11.77
N MET A 30 12.61 -5.11 -11.59
CA MET A 30 13.56 -4.34 -12.41
C MET A 30 14.98 -4.76 -12.12
N HIS A 31 15.28 -5.01 -10.88
CA HIS A 31 16.63 -5.40 -10.48
C HIS A 31 17.00 -6.77 -11.03
N LYS A 32 16.02 -7.64 -11.09
CA LYS A 32 16.25 -9.00 -11.53
C LYS A 32 16.09 -9.15 -13.02
N GLY A 33 15.01 -8.58 -13.54
CA GLY A 33 14.66 -8.76 -14.94
C GLY A 33 15.54 -7.98 -15.89
N ALA A 34 15.87 -6.79 -15.47
CA ALA A 34 16.64 -5.93 -16.34
C ALA A 34 17.92 -6.58 -16.80
#